data_af05652c4fb70287e5342a23b9f56661
#
_entry.id   af05652c4fb70287e5342a23b9f56661
#
_cell.length_a   1.000
_cell.length_b   1.000
_cell.length_c   1.000
_cell.angle_alpha   90.00
_cell.angle_beta   90.00
_cell.angle_gamma   90.00
#
_symmetry.space_group_name_H-M   'P 1'
#
loop_
_entity.id
_entity.type
_entity.pdbx_description
1 polymer ?
#
loop_
_entity_poly.entity_id
_entity_poly.type
_entity_poly.pdbx_seq_one_letter_code
_entity_poly.pdbx_strand_id
1 'polypeptide(L)'
;MNLQHHIKIVLREETLLKVTSKSDIPKTNMFKGFDVSSFKNQDPPKNDSEKTNKEIKYLKSIKLNDKFFKDKDNILDNFVDFLEEKELEYDRKLLKKLISDSKYIILLLKEYYKRPRPFKLDKTFKDPSLKSTTGYSYPSGHSTQSNLVRLVLSKLFPKYKKDFNKIADDIMYSRQMAKAHYPSDIKFGEKLAKALYDYIIDNDLIKNNLNETKFFHRRVNPEEVARNFKLFASETFFDTENYEQFKYELVLKSLEHIMWQEYNMGWEDLPEQQEIDYVNKIAEMYKDVIYSMYLYYYNR
;
A
#
# COMPACT_ATOMS: atom_id res chain seq x y z
N MET A 1 14.39 -32.01 13.45
CA MET A 1 14.25 -30.77 14.26
C MET A 1 14.71 -31.09 15.68
N ASN A 2 15.65 -30.31 16.25
CA ASN A 2 16.23 -30.62 17.55
C ASN A 2 15.18 -30.35 18.66
N LEU A 3 15.02 -31.26 19.63
CA LEU A 3 14.09 -31.15 20.76
C LEU A 3 14.18 -29.81 21.50
N GLN A 4 15.41 -29.30 21.67
CA GLN A 4 15.61 -27.96 22.26
C GLN A 4 15.02 -26.81 21.44
N HIS A 5 15.01 -26.94 20.11
CA HIS A 5 14.39 -25.95 19.24
C HIS A 5 12.85 -26.03 19.33
N HIS A 6 12.32 -27.25 19.42
CA HIS A 6 10.87 -27.46 19.59
C HIS A 6 10.36 -26.96 20.95
N ILE A 7 11.07 -27.24 22.04
CA ILE A 7 10.76 -26.71 23.39
C ILE A 7 10.79 -25.18 23.40
N LYS A 8 11.77 -24.58 22.71
CA LYS A 8 11.89 -23.12 22.60
C LYS A 8 10.71 -22.48 21.83
N ILE A 9 10.21 -23.17 20.81
CA ILE A 9 9.00 -22.75 20.08
C ILE A 9 7.78 -22.84 20.97
N VAL A 10 7.54 -23.95 21.66
CA VAL A 10 6.40 -24.17 22.53
C VAL A 10 6.37 -23.16 23.70
N LEU A 11 7.50 -22.95 24.37
CA LEU A 11 7.60 -21.96 25.45
C LEU A 11 7.39 -20.52 24.97
N ARG A 12 7.80 -20.19 23.74
CA ARG A 12 7.52 -18.89 23.13
C ARG A 12 6.06 -18.71 22.73
N GLU A 13 5.40 -19.79 22.31
CA GLU A 13 3.96 -19.79 21.99
C GLU A 13 3.10 -19.62 23.23
N GLU A 14 3.42 -20.29 24.32
CA GLU A 14 2.73 -20.09 25.62
C GLU A 14 2.90 -18.64 26.14
N THR A 15 4.06 -18.02 25.92
CA THR A 15 4.28 -16.60 26.30
C THR A 15 3.44 -15.66 25.43
N LEU A 16 3.26 -15.97 24.14
CA LEU A 16 2.40 -15.21 23.22
C LEU A 16 0.93 -15.28 23.61
N LEU A 17 0.45 -16.45 24.07
CA LEU A 17 -0.92 -16.63 24.55
C LEU A 17 -1.21 -15.84 25.84
N LYS A 18 -0.18 -15.52 26.64
CA LYS A 18 -0.32 -14.69 27.85
C LYS A 18 -0.29 -13.18 27.58
N VAL A 19 0.34 -12.74 26.48
CA VAL A 19 0.48 -11.31 26.12
C VAL A 19 -0.73 -10.80 25.32
N THR A 20 -1.46 -11.69 24.69
CA THR A 20 -2.69 -11.35 23.99
C THR A 20 -3.89 -11.61 24.88
N SER A 21 -4.20 -10.69 25.80
CA SER A 21 -5.57 -10.65 26.32
C SER A 21 -6.50 -10.45 25.12
N LYS A 22 -7.64 -11.16 25.07
CA LYS A 22 -8.65 -11.01 24.01
C LYS A 22 -9.10 -9.55 23.81
N SER A 23 -8.80 -8.66 24.76
CA SER A 23 -9.09 -7.22 24.74
C SER A 23 -8.22 -6.41 23.79
N ASP A 24 -7.03 -6.89 23.41
CA ASP A 24 -6.05 -6.12 22.61
C ASP A 24 -6.14 -6.42 21.11
N ILE A 25 -6.97 -7.38 20.71
CA ILE A 25 -7.21 -7.70 19.29
C ILE A 25 -8.30 -6.75 18.76
N PRO A 26 -8.01 -5.88 17.81
CA PRO A 26 -9.03 -5.03 17.20
C PRO A 26 -10.19 -5.90 16.67
N LYS A 27 -11.45 -5.54 17.01
CA LYS A 27 -12.66 -6.27 16.61
C LYS A 27 -12.79 -6.43 15.09
N THR A 28 -12.16 -5.54 14.34
CA THR A 28 -12.12 -5.55 12.87
C THR A 28 -10.66 -5.47 12.40
N ASN A 29 -9.97 -6.59 12.37
CA ASN A 29 -8.61 -6.64 11.83
C ASN A 29 -8.66 -7.25 10.42
N MET A 30 -8.19 -6.51 9.41
CA MET A 30 -8.15 -6.98 8.02
C MET A 30 -7.21 -8.18 7.84
N PHE A 31 -6.28 -8.41 8.76
CA PHE A 31 -5.34 -9.53 8.74
C PHE A 31 -5.74 -10.69 9.65
N LYS A 32 -7.01 -10.83 10.01
CA LYS A 32 -7.48 -11.85 10.98
C LYS A 32 -7.14 -13.29 10.60
N GLY A 33 -7.07 -13.59 9.31
CA GLY A 33 -6.72 -14.93 8.78
C GLY A 33 -5.27 -15.05 8.29
N PHE A 34 -4.44 -14.02 8.49
CA PHE A 34 -3.06 -14.05 8.03
C PHE A 34 -2.22 -15.05 8.83
N ASP A 35 -1.54 -15.97 8.11
CA ASP A 35 -0.65 -16.96 8.75
C ASP A 35 0.69 -16.32 9.16
N VAL A 36 0.80 -16.01 10.44
CA VAL A 36 2.03 -15.47 11.05
C VAL A 36 3.09 -16.54 11.26
N SER A 37 2.72 -17.84 11.25
CA SER A 37 3.64 -18.94 11.58
C SER A 37 4.80 -19.04 10.60
N SER A 38 4.56 -18.77 9.31
CA SER A 38 5.57 -18.74 8.25
C SER A 38 6.71 -17.73 8.50
N PHE A 39 6.44 -16.73 9.33
CA PHE A 39 7.40 -15.69 9.71
C PHE A 39 8.17 -16.01 11.01
N LYS A 40 7.77 -17.02 11.77
CA LYS A 40 8.43 -17.40 13.03
C LYS A 40 9.73 -18.20 12.85
N ASN A 41 10.02 -18.67 11.63
CA ASN A 41 11.23 -19.45 11.30
C ASN A 41 12.36 -18.60 10.68
N GLN A 42 12.30 -17.28 10.83
CA GLN A 42 13.24 -16.35 10.22
C GLN A 42 13.92 -15.51 11.31
N ASP A 43 14.71 -16.19 12.14
CA ASP A 43 15.39 -15.58 13.29
C ASP A 43 16.25 -14.37 12.87
N PRO A 44 16.20 -13.27 13.63
CA PRO A 44 17.16 -12.18 13.46
C PRO A 44 18.59 -12.65 13.74
N PRO A 45 19.60 -11.96 13.21
CA PRO A 45 20.98 -12.23 13.58
C PRO A 45 21.15 -12.20 15.10
N LYS A 46 21.90 -13.17 15.67
CA LYS A 46 22.19 -13.19 17.11
C LYS A 46 22.91 -11.91 17.53
N ASN A 47 22.65 -11.44 18.75
CA ASN A 47 23.17 -10.16 19.25
C ASN A 47 24.69 -10.06 19.24
N ASP A 48 25.39 -11.17 19.43
CA ASP A 48 26.84 -11.32 19.45
C ASP A 48 27.45 -11.79 18.11
N SER A 49 26.62 -11.92 17.06
CA SER A 49 27.07 -12.39 15.75
C SER A 49 27.89 -11.35 14.98
N GLU A 50 28.78 -11.83 14.11
CA GLU A 50 29.53 -10.97 13.17
C GLU A 50 28.58 -10.08 12.33
N LYS A 51 27.43 -10.63 11.94
CA LYS A 51 26.43 -9.89 11.18
C LYS A 51 25.87 -8.71 11.98
N THR A 52 25.52 -8.90 13.26
CA THR A 52 25.05 -7.82 14.12
C THR A 52 26.15 -6.78 14.35
N ASN A 53 27.40 -7.21 14.51
CA ASN A 53 28.55 -6.29 14.64
C ASN A 53 28.75 -5.43 13.37
N LYS A 54 28.62 -6.03 12.18
CA LYS A 54 28.63 -5.29 10.90
C LYS A 54 27.49 -4.29 10.81
N GLU A 55 26.27 -4.66 11.22
CA GLU A 55 25.12 -3.76 11.25
C GLU A 55 25.33 -2.59 12.22
N ILE A 56 25.87 -2.83 13.40
CA ILE A 56 26.22 -1.76 14.36
C ILE A 56 27.28 -0.83 13.77
N LYS A 57 28.34 -1.38 13.16
CA LYS A 57 29.37 -0.57 12.48
C LYS A 57 28.76 0.32 11.40
N TYR A 58 27.87 -0.22 10.60
CA TYR A 58 27.13 0.54 9.59
C TYR A 58 26.29 1.65 10.24
N LEU A 59 25.53 1.33 11.30
CA LEU A 59 24.73 2.32 12.01
C LEU A 59 25.59 3.46 12.59
N LYS A 60 26.82 3.16 13.07
CA LYS A 60 27.79 4.18 13.54
C LYS A 60 28.22 5.14 12.44
N SER A 61 28.31 4.67 11.18
CA SER A 61 28.69 5.54 10.05
C SER A 61 27.57 6.52 9.62
N ILE A 62 26.33 6.28 10.01
CA ILE A 62 25.21 7.18 9.67
C ILE A 62 25.26 8.41 10.58
N LYS A 63 25.42 9.59 9.96
CA LYS A 63 25.37 10.88 10.67
C LYS A 63 23.97 11.13 11.22
N LEU A 64 23.88 11.52 12.48
CA LEU A 64 22.63 11.82 13.16
C LEU A 64 22.02 13.12 12.63
N ASN A 65 20.71 13.10 12.37
CA ASN A 65 19.90 14.28 12.08
C ASN A 65 18.54 14.11 12.78
N ASP A 66 18.44 14.74 13.95
CA ASP A 66 17.27 14.62 14.82
C ASP A 66 15.99 15.12 14.17
N LYS A 67 16.08 16.21 13.41
CA LYS A 67 14.93 16.76 12.68
C LYS A 67 14.41 15.73 11.67
N PHE A 68 15.30 15.23 10.81
CA PHE A 68 14.92 14.29 9.76
C PHE A 68 14.20 13.07 10.30
N PHE A 69 14.75 12.38 11.33
CA PHE A 69 14.10 11.16 11.80
C PHE A 69 12.82 11.42 12.60
N LYS A 70 12.67 12.60 13.21
CA LYS A 70 11.41 12.99 13.88
C LYS A 70 10.32 13.32 12.86
N ASP A 71 10.65 14.05 11.80
CA ASP A 71 9.73 14.38 10.71
C ASP A 71 9.22 13.10 10.00
N LYS A 72 10.05 12.05 9.94
CA LYS A 72 9.69 10.76 9.34
C LYS A 72 9.04 9.75 10.31
N ASP A 73 8.79 10.12 11.57
CA ASP A 73 8.21 9.19 12.57
C ASP A 73 6.71 8.94 12.36
N ASN A 74 5.97 9.88 11.79
CA ASN A 74 4.56 9.69 11.44
C ASN A 74 4.42 9.16 10.00
N ILE A 75 4.21 7.86 9.86
CA ILE A 75 4.10 7.20 8.57
C ILE A 75 2.94 7.78 7.73
N LEU A 76 1.77 7.94 8.35
CA LEU A 76 0.57 8.39 7.64
C LEU A 76 0.76 9.78 7.06
N ASP A 77 1.24 10.73 7.85
CA ASP A 77 1.36 12.12 7.43
C ASP A 77 2.38 12.26 6.28
N ASN A 78 3.49 11.49 6.28
CA ASN A 78 4.46 11.51 5.18
C ASN A 78 3.87 11.11 3.83
N PHE A 79 2.90 10.18 3.79
CA PHE A 79 2.21 9.84 2.54
C PHE A 79 1.08 10.83 2.23
N VAL A 80 0.33 11.26 3.24
CA VAL A 80 -0.78 12.19 3.10
C VAL A 80 -0.31 13.53 2.56
N ASP A 81 0.79 14.09 3.09
CA ASP A 81 1.37 15.35 2.62
C ASP A 81 1.66 15.31 1.11
N PHE A 82 2.22 14.19 0.63
CA PHE A 82 2.44 13.99 -0.81
C PHE A 82 1.14 13.88 -1.61
N LEU A 83 0.17 13.11 -1.09
CA LEU A 83 -1.11 12.92 -1.78
C LEU A 83 -1.88 14.25 -1.88
N GLU A 84 -1.83 15.08 -0.83
CA GLU A 84 -2.43 16.41 -0.80
C GLU A 84 -1.66 17.40 -1.70
N GLU A 85 -0.32 17.38 -1.70
CA GLU A 85 0.51 18.19 -2.62
C GLU A 85 0.19 17.90 -4.10
N LYS A 86 -0.10 16.65 -4.42
CA LYS A 86 -0.44 16.22 -5.80
C LYS A 86 -1.94 16.24 -6.08
N GLU A 87 -2.74 16.76 -5.15
CA GLU A 87 -4.21 16.83 -5.25
C GLU A 87 -4.85 15.46 -5.57
N LEU A 88 -4.22 14.37 -5.07
CA LEU A 88 -4.70 13.02 -5.29
C LEU A 88 -5.81 12.67 -4.31
N GLU A 89 -6.90 12.13 -4.81
CA GLU A 89 -7.97 11.66 -3.94
C GLU A 89 -7.61 10.31 -3.33
N TYR A 90 -7.76 10.18 -2.02
CA TYR A 90 -7.39 8.96 -1.27
C TYR A 90 -8.33 8.69 -0.10
N ASP A 91 -8.42 7.44 0.29
CA ASP A 91 -9.14 7.05 1.51
C ASP A 91 -8.21 7.08 2.73
N ARG A 92 -8.25 8.19 3.47
CA ARG A 92 -7.48 8.33 4.72
C ARG A 92 -7.83 7.26 5.76
N LYS A 93 -9.08 6.74 5.77
CA LYS A 93 -9.49 5.69 6.70
C LYS A 93 -8.84 4.36 6.34
N LEU A 94 -8.75 4.04 5.05
CA LEU A 94 -8.03 2.87 4.56
C LEU A 94 -6.56 2.93 4.97
N LEU A 95 -5.86 4.04 4.72
CA LEU A 95 -4.45 4.19 5.10
C LEU A 95 -4.23 4.03 6.60
N LYS A 96 -5.08 4.65 7.42
CA LYS A 96 -5.08 4.45 8.87
C LYS A 96 -5.29 3.00 9.25
N LYS A 97 -6.22 2.31 8.58
CA LYS A 97 -6.54 0.91 8.84
C LYS A 97 -5.38 -0.02 8.48
N LEU A 98 -4.72 0.17 7.35
CA LEU A 98 -3.50 -0.57 6.97
C LEU A 98 -2.43 -0.49 8.06
N ILE A 99 -2.18 0.72 8.56
CA ILE A 99 -1.18 0.96 9.62
C ILE A 99 -1.63 0.35 10.95
N SER A 100 -2.87 0.56 11.38
CA SER A 100 -3.36 0.08 12.67
C SER A 100 -3.45 -1.44 12.73
N ASP A 101 -4.00 -2.07 11.69
CA ASP A 101 -4.27 -3.51 11.71
C ASP A 101 -2.99 -4.33 11.52
N SER A 102 -2.03 -3.85 10.70
CA SER A 102 -0.70 -4.47 10.58
C SER A 102 0.11 -4.41 11.89
N LYS A 103 -0.16 -3.43 12.75
CA LYS A 103 0.51 -3.28 14.06
C LYS A 103 0.36 -4.53 14.92
N TYR A 104 -0.79 -5.21 14.88
CA TYR A 104 -1.01 -6.44 15.64
C TYR A 104 -0.03 -7.55 15.24
N ILE A 105 0.13 -7.80 13.94
CA ILE A 105 1.07 -8.80 13.41
C ILE A 105 2.52 -8.45 13.79
N ILE A 106 2.87 -7.17 13.65
CA ILE A 106 4.21 -6.66 14.00
C ILE A 106 4.50 -6.90 15.49
N LEU A 107 3.56 -6.60 16.38
CA LEU A 107 3.74 -6.78 17.82
C LEU A 107 3.86 -8.25 18.21
N LEU A 108 3.06 -9.14 17.61
CA LEU A 108 3.20 -10.58 17.82
C LEU A 108 4.62 -11.07 17.49
N LEU A 109 5.17 -10.65 16.35
CA LEU A 109 6.53 -11.03 15.95
C LEU A 109 7.60 -10.37 16.83
N LYS A 110 7.38 -9.14 17.27
CA LYS A 110 8.31 -8.48 18.23
C LYS A 110 8.38 -9.22 19.55
N GLU A 111 7.27 -9.64 20.10
CA GLU A 111 7.23 -10.43 21.34
C GLU A 111 7.81 -11.84 21.14
N TYR A 112 7.62 -12.42 19.97
CA TYR A 112 8.21 -13.71 19.65
C TYR A 112 9.74 -13.68 19.61
N TYR A 113 10.32 -12.68 18.91
CA TYR A 113 11.77 -12.60 18.69
C TYR A 113 12.55 -11.90 19.81
N LYS A 114 11.95 -10.93 20.47
CA LYS A 114 12.51 -10.17 21.61
C LYS A 114 13.91 -9.60 21.34
N ARG A 115 14.19 -9.17 20.10
CA ARG A 115 15.46 -8.57 19.72
C ARG A 115 15.63 -7.20 20.38
N PRO A 116 16.73 -6.94 21.13
CA PRO A 116 16.99 -5.61 21.67
C PRO A 116 17.28 -4.62 20.53
N ARG A 117 16.94 -3.35 20.74
CA ARG A 117 17.27 -2.29 19.77
C ARG A 117 18.75 -1.97 19.75
N PRO A 118 19.30 -1.42 18.63
CA PRO A 118 20.71 -1.03 18.52
C PRO A 118 21.18 -0.16 19.68
N PHE A 119 20.44 0.90 20.05
CA PHE A 119 20.81 1.79 21.15
C PHE A 119 20.71 1.14 22.54
N LYS A 120 20.02 0.01 22.66
CA LYS A 120 20.01 -0.79 23.90
C LYS A 120 21.18 -1.76 23.97
N LEU A 121 21.62 -2.27 22.81
CA LEU A 121 22.72 -3.22 22.73
C LEU A 121 24.09 -2.51 22.77
N ASP A 122 24.26 -1.43 22.03
CA ASP A 122 25.47 -0.62 22.02
C ASP A 122 25.23 0.72 22.73
N LYS A 123 25.86 0.89 23.91
CA LYS A 123 25.69 2.07 24.76
C LYS A 123 26.34 3.34 24.22
N THR A 124 27.09 3.25 23.13
CA THR A 124 27.61 4.45 22.44
C THR A 124 26.54 5.17 21.64
N PHE A 125 25.40 4.52 21.36
CA PHE A 125 24.24 5.14 20.74
C PHE A 125 23.37 5.86 21.79
N LYS A 126 22.93 7.07 21.45
CA LYS A 126 21.94 7.79 22.24
C LYS A 126 20.54 7.22 21.99
N ASP A 127 19.73 7.10 23.04
CA ASP A 127 18.31 6.78 22.89
C ASP A 127 17.62 7.93 22.11
N PRO A 128 16.91 7.63 20.99
CA PRO A 128 16.25 8.66 20.19
C PRO A 128 15.06 9.30 20.89
N SER A 129 14.62 8.77 22.03
CA SER A 129 13.49 9.29 22.82
C SER A 129 12.18 9.42 22.04
N LEU A 130 11.92 8.49 21.12
CA LEU A 130 10.69 8.43 20.34
C LEU A 130 9.70 7.45 20.97
N LYS A 131 8.41 7.84 21.04
CA LYS A 131 7.34 6.93 21.49
C LYS A 131 7.27 5.64 20.67
N SER A 132 7.62 5.70 19.40
CA SER A 132 7.66 4.57 18.48
C SER A 132 8.81 3.58 18.75
N THR A 133 9.77 3.92 19.62
CA THR A 133 10.94 3.08 19.93
C THR A 133 10.82 2.31 21.24
N THR A 134 9.64 2.25 21.85
CA THR A 134 9.37 1.35 22.96
C THR A 134 9.31 -0.11 22.48
N GLY A 135 9.71 -1.06 23.33
CA GLY A 135 9.68 -2.50 22.99
C GLY A 135 10.84 -2.95 22.07
N TYR A 136 10.64 -4.11 21.43
CA TYR A 136 11.65 -4.82 20.65
C TYR A 136 11.87 -4.28 19.24
N SER A 137 13.04 -4.63 18.64
CA SER A 137 13.43 -4.07 17.34
C SER A 137 12.89 -4.87 16.14
N TYR A 138 12.78 -6.17 16.21
CA TYR A 138 12.53 -7.05 15.06
C TYR A 138 11.11 -7.63 15.06
N PRO A 139 10.36 -7.45 13.95
CA PRO A 139 10.63 -6.65 12.76
C PRO A 139 10.53 -5.14 12.99
N SER A 140 11.02 -4.34 12.02
CA SER A 140 10.77 -2.90 12.02
C SER A 140 9.31 -2.60 11.67
N GLY A 141 8.58 -1.98 12.62
CA GLY A 141 7.19 -1.58 12.39
C GLY A 141 7.05 -0.53 11.29
N HIS A 142 7.91 0.50 11.32
CA HIS A 142 7.90 1.55 10.31
C HIS A 142 8.20 1.01 8.91
N SER A 143 9.17 0.08 8.79
CA SER A 143 9.45 -0.57 7.52
C SER A 143 8.25 -1.37 7.01
N THR A 144 7.61 -2.17 7.87
CA THR A 144 6.43 -2.94 7.48
C THR A 144 5.29 -2.03 7.04
N GLN A 145 4.96 -1.03 7.84
CA GLN A 145 3.80 -0.16 7.60
C GLN A 145 4.01 0.77 6.40
N SER A 146 5.18 1.40 6.28
CA SER A 146 5.46 2.29 5.15
C SER A 146 5.50 1.52 3.82
N ASN A 147 6.09 0.31 3.82
CA ASN A 147 6.08 -0.52 2.62
C ASN A 147 4.69 -1.05 2.27
N LEU A 148 3.85 -1.38 3.25
CA LEU A 148 2.48 -1.79 3.00
C LEU A 148 1.67 -0.64 2.37
N VAL A 149 1.77 0.57 2.92
CA VAL A 149 1.09 1.76 2.37
C VAL A 149 1.60 2.07 0.96
N ARG A 150 2.93 2.06 0.72
CA ARG A 150 3.47 2.33 -0.62
C ARG A 150 3.04 1.30 -1.66
N LEU A 151 2.93 0.02 -1.29
CA LEU A 151 2.47 -1.03 -2.22
C LEU A 151 1.01 -0.80 -2.62
N VAL A 152 0.15 -0.48 -1.65
CA VAL A 152 -1.25 -0.14 -1.91
C VAL A 152 -1.35 1.13 -2.75
N LEU A 153 -0.66 2.22 -2.38
CA LEU A 153 -0.69 3.47 -3.13
C LEU A 153 -0.07 3.33 -4.52
N SER A 154 0.96 2.50 -4.69
CA SER A 154 1.55 2.23 -6.01
C SER A 154 0.61 1.48 -6.94
N LYS A 155 -0.28 0.62 -6.39
CA LYS A 155 -1.35 -0.01 -7.17
C LYS A 155 -2.42 1.01 -7.56
N LEU A 156 -2.78 1.92 -6.64
CA LEU A 156 -3.80 2.95 -6.87
C LEU A 156 -3.35 4.07 -7.80
N PHE A 157 -2.07 4.43 -7.71
CA PHE A 157 -1.46 5.55 -8.42
C PHE A 157 -0.14 5.12 -9.05
N PRO A 158 -0.14 4.27 -10.09
CA PRO A 158 1.09 3.71 -10.69
C PRO A 158 2.09 4.77 -11.14
N LYS A 159 1.61 5.91 -11.64
CA LYS A 159 2.40 7.07 -12.05
C LYS A 159 3.35 7.56 -10.93
N TYR A 160 2.93 7.50 -9.68
CA TYR A 160 3.66 8.00 -8.51
C TYR A 160 4.39 6.89 -7.74
N LYS A 161 4.54 5.70 -8.32
CA LYS A 161 5.24 4.57 -7.69
C LYS A 161 6.65 4.92 -7.21
N LYS A 162 7.40 5.69 -7.99
CA LYS A 162 8.76 6.11 -7.62
C LYS A 162 8.77 7.02 -6.40
N ASP A 163 7.80 7.93 -6.32
CA ASP A 163 7.67 8.86 -5.20
C ASP A 163 7.28 8.13 -3.92
N PHE A 164 6.31 7.21 -3.98
CA PHE A 164 5.93 6.37 -2.84
C PHE A 164 7.07 5.47 -2.36
N ASN A 165 7.90 4.94 -3.28
CA ASN A 165 9.10 4.21 -2.92
C ASN A 165 10.05 5.12 -2.14
N LYS A 166 10.32 6.33 -2.64
CA LYS A 166 11.19 7.29 -1.96
C LYS A 166 10.70 7.66 -0.56
N ILE A 167 9.39 7.90 -0.39
CA ILE A 167 8.81 8.18 0.93
C ILE A 167 9.06 7.01 1.89
N ALA A 168 8.80 5.77 1.46
CA ALA A 168 9.04 4.58 2.27
C ALA A 168 10.53 4.40 2.60
N ASP A 169 11.43 4.64 1.64
CA ASP A 169 12.88 4.56 1.82
C ASP A 169 13.37 5.60 2.84
N ASP A 170 12.88 6.84 2.75
CA ASP A 170 13.20 7.91 3.70
C ASP A 170 12.72 7.56 5.13
N ILE A 171 11.53 6.98 5.27
CA ILE A 171 11.02 6.49 6.55
C ILE A 171 11.92 5.36 7.09
N MET A 172 12.27 4.37 6.27
CA MET A 172 13.14 3.26 6.68
C MET A 172 14.54 3.75 7.07
N TYR A 173 15.13 4.63 6.27
CA TYR A 173 16.43 5.23 6.56
C TYR A 173 16.41 6.02 7.87
N SER A 174 15.33 6.76 8.13
CA SER A 174 15.16 7.49 9.39
C SER A 174 15.27 6.60 10.62
N ARG A 175 14.81 5.32 10.54
CA ARG A 175 14.88 4.36 11.67
C ARG A 175 16.30 3.87 11.94
N GLN A 176 17.12 3.78 10.90
CA GLN A 176 18.55 3.46 11.02
C GLN A 176 19.31 4.68 11.55
N MET A 177 19.00 5.87 11.06
CA MET A 177 19.58 7.12 11.56
C MET A 177 19.30 7.33 13.04
N ALA A 178 18.09 7.08 13.50
CA ALA A 178 17.70 7.11 14.91
C ALA A 178 18.30 5.96 15.75
N LYS A 179 19.08 5.03 15.16
CA LYS A 179 19.62 3.83 15.83
C LYS A 179 18.53 2.95 16.46
N ALA A 180 17.32 3.04 15.95
CA ALA A 180 16.14 2.33 16.43
C ALA A 180 16.04 0.91 15.87
N HIS A 181 16.56 0.69 14.67
CA HIS A 181 16.48 -0.59 13.95
C HIS A 181 17.78 -0.94 13.22
N TYR A 182 18.09 -2.23 13.18
CA TYR A 182 19.16 -2.77 12.34
C TYR A 182 18.71 -2.88 10.88
N PRO A 183 19.65 -2.90 9.90
CA PRO A 183 19.31 -3.19 8.51
C PRO A 183 18.48 -4.47 8.31
N SER A 184 18.79 -5.53 9.07
CA SER A 184 18.03 -6.79 9.00
C SER A 184 16.60 -6.66 9.53
N ASP A 185 16.33 -5.79 10.51
CA ASP A 185 14.96 -5.50 10.97
C ASP A 185 14.13 -4.83 9.86
N ILE A 186 14.77 -3.91 9.13
CA ILE A 186 14.18 -3.19 7.99
C ILE A 186 13.83 -4.19 6.89
N LYS A 187 14.82 -4.99 6.46
CA LYS A 187 14.63 -5.98 5.38
C LYS A 187 13.55 -7.01 5.69
N PHE A 188 13.44 -7.45 6.94
CA PHE A 188 12.36 -8.34 7.33
C PHE A 188 11.01 -7.62 7.33
N GLY A 189 10.97 -6.34 7.73
CA GLY A 189 9.77 -5.52 7.65
C GLY A 189 9.24 -5.37 6.22
N GLU A 190 10.12 -5.17 5.23
CA GLU A 190 9.77 -5.15 3.80
C GLU A 190 9.15 -6.47 3.34
N LYS A 191 9.77 -7.60 3.74
CA LYS A 191 9.26 -8.93 3.41
C LYS A 191 7.88 -9.18 4.03
N LEU A 192 7.70 -8.78 5.29
CA LEU A 192 6.40 -8.88 5.97
C LEU A 192 5.34 -8.00 5.27
N ALA A 193 5.71 -6.77 4.90
CA ALA A 193 4.81 -5.86 4.18
C ALA A 193 4.33 -6.45 2.85
N LYS A 194 5.23 -7.08 2.09
CA LYS A 194 4.87 -7.74 0.82
C LYS A 194 3.86 -8.87 1.06
N ALA A 195 4.08 -9.71 2.07
CA ALA A 195 3.16 -10.81 2.37
C ALA A 195 1.79 -10.31 2.87
N LEU A 196 1.77 -9.23 3.68
CA LEU A 196 0.53 -8.59 4.09
C LEU A 196 -0.21 -7.95 2.90
N TYR A 197 0.53 -7.36 1.96
CA TYR A 197 -0.04 -6.83 0.73
C TYR A 197 -0.62 -7.94 -0.15
N ASP A 198 0.12 -9.05 -0.34
CA ASP A 198 -0.38 -10.19 -1.11
C ASP A 198 -1.65 -10.76 -0.48
N TYR A 199 -1.68 -10.92 0.84
CA TYR A 199 -2.88 -11.34 1.57
C TYR A 199 -4.07 -10.40 1.34
N ILE A 200 -3.85 -9.09 1.30
CA ILE A 200 -4.89 -8.10 0.99
C ILE A 200 -5.44 -8.32 -0.43
N ILE A 201 -4.56 -8.53 -1.40
CA ILE A 201 -4.96 -8.72 -2.80
C ILE A 201 -5.69 -10.05 -2.97
N ASP A 202 -5.14 -11.15 -2.46
CA ASP A 202 -5.70 -12.48 -2.58
C ASP A 202 -7.10 -12.64 -1.92
N ASN A 203 -7.38 -11.81 -0.90
CA ASN A 203 -8.66 -11.81 -0.19
C ASN A 203 -9.56 -10.63 -0.56
N ASP A 204 -9.24 -9.87 -1.60
CA ASP A 204 -10.02 -8.72 -2.08
C ASP A 204 -10.34 -7.67 -1.00
N LEU A 205 -9.50 -7.54 0.03
CA LEU A 205 -9.77 -6.70 1.20
C LEU A 205 -9.73 -5.20 0.89
N ILE A 206 -9.19 -4.82 -0.26
CA ILE A 206 -9.15 -3.44 -0.73
C ILE A 206 -10.29 -3.15 -1.71
N LYS A 207 -10.79 -4.13 -2.47
CA LYS A 207 -11.88 -3.93 -3.45
C LYS A 207 -13.12 -3.26 -2.85
N ASN A 208 -13.49 -3.62 -1.63
CA ASN A 208 -14.65 -3.03 -0.94
C ASN A 208 -14.40 -1.59 -0.42
N ASN A 209 -13.15 -1.12 -0.36
CA ASN A 209 -12.78 0.23 0.13
C ASN A 209 -12.27 1.13 -1.00
N LEU A 210 -11.79 0.54 -2.06
CA LEU A 210 -11.52 1.16 -3.33
C LEU A 210 -12.75 0.88 -4.20
N ASN A 211 -13.79 1.64 -4.03
CA ASN A 211 -14.75 1.76 -5.11
C ASN A 211 -13.96 2.31 -6.31
N GLU A 212 -13.39 1.40 -7.11
CA GLU A 212 -12.74 1.72 -8.39
C GLU A 212 -13.73 2.47 -9.28
N THR A 213 -15.04 2.18 -9.17
CA THR A 213 -16.11 3.05 -9.67
C THR A 213 -16.05 4.49 -9.12
N LYS A 214 -15.61 4.72 -7.87
CA LYS A 214 -15.42 6.08 -7.36
C LYS A 214 -14.17 6.76 -7.91
N PHE A 215 -13.13 6.00 -8.27
CA PHE A 215 -11.95 6.53 -8.94
C PHE A 215 -12.32 7.15 -10.29
N PHE A 216 -13.06 6.42 -11.13
CA PHE A 216 -13.56 6.95 -12.40
C PHE A 216 -14.62 8.01 -12.18
N HIS A 217 -15.59 7.81 -11.28
CA HIS A 217 -16.68 8.74 -11.02
C HIS A 217 -16.26 10.11 -10.51
N ARG A 218 -15.08 10.23 -9.90
CA ARG A 218 -14.61 11.49 -9.34
C ARG A 218 -13.50 12.16 -10.15
N ARG A 219 -12.82 11.43 -11.04
CA ARG A 219 -11.73 11.97 -11.84
C ARG A 219 -12.06 12.16 -13.31
N VAL A 220 -12.81 11.26 -13.89
CA VAL A 220 -13.28 11.47 -15.26
C VAL A 220 -14.65 12.07 -15.16
N ASN A 221 -14.76 13.37 -15.44
CA ASN A 221 -16.03 14.07 -15.47
C ASN A 221 -16.85 13.51 -16.64
N PRO A 222 -18.08 12.95 -16.39
CA PRO A 222 -18.95 12.46 -17.45
C PRO A 222 -19.22 13.49 -18.56
N GLU A 223 -19.28 14.78 -18.21
CA GLU A 223 -19.42 15.86 -19.18
C GLU A 223 -18.18 16.01 -20.08
N GLU A 224 -17.02 15.70 -19.59
CA GLU A 224 -15.76 15.69 -20.34
C GLU A 224 -15.72 14.53 -21.34
N VAL A 225 -16.17 13.35 -20.92
CA VAL A 225 -16.37 12.20 -21.82
C VAL A 225 -17.35 12.58 -22.92
N ALA A 226 -18.49 13.20 -22.58
CA ALA A 226 -19.49 13.62 -23.54
C ALA A 226 -18.97 14.69 -24.53
N ARG A 227 -18.07 15.58 -24.09
CA ARG A 227 -17.42 16.56 -25.00
C ARG A 227 -16.58 15.88 -26.08
N ASN A 228 -15.98 14.74 -25.78
CA ASN A 228 -15.19 13.98 -26.73
C ASN A 228 -16.02 13.14 -27.70
N PHE A 229 -17.33 12.96 -27.48
CA PHE A 229 -18.18 12.20 -28.41
C PHE A 229 -18.12 12.73 -29.84
N LYS A 230 -18.04 14.05 -30.01
CA LYS A 230 -17.95 14.65 -31.36
C LYS A 230 -16.66 14.30 -32.09
N LEU A 231 -15.58 14.02 -31.37
CA LEU A 231 -14.30 13.62 -31.98
C LEU A 231 -14.36 12.20 -32.52
N PHE A 232 -15.07 11.31 -31.85
CA PHE A 232 -15.03 9.88 -32.14
C PHE A 232 -16.28 9.33 -32.82
N ALA A 233 -17.38 10.11 -32.84
CA ALA A 233 -18.65 9.63 -33.37
C ALA A 233 -18.60 9.21 -34.86
N SER A 234 -17.83 9.92 -35.68
CA SER A 234 -17.68 9.56 -37.12
C SER A 234 -16.86 8.28 -37.31
N GLU A 235 -15.80 8.11 -36.51
CA GLU A 235 -14.95 6.90 -36.54
C GLU A 235 -15.73 5.67 -36.06
N THR A 236 -16.42 5.80 -34.92
CA THR A 236 -17.25 4.73 -34.36
C THR A 236 -18.38 4.32 -35.35
N PHE A 237 -18.99 5.29 -36.06
CA PHE A 237 -20.02 5.00 -37.02
C PHE A 237 -19.51 4.15 -38.21
N PHE A 238 -18.29 4.41 -38.68
CA PHE A 238 -17.70 3.62 -39.78
C PHE A 238 -17.34 2.19 -39.32
N ASP A 239 -17.13 1.97 -38.03
CA ASP A 239 -16.78 0.66 -37.47
C ASP A 239 -18.02 -0.22 -37.23
N THR A 240 -19.23 0.39 -37.08
CA THR A 240 -20.44 -0.37 -36.76
C THR A 240 -21.75 0.31 -37.15
N GLU A 241 -22.69 -0.48 -37.68
CA GLU A 241 -24.08 -0.06 -37.97
C GLU A 241 -25.04 -0.40 -36.78
N ASN A 242 -24.54 -1.08 -35.75
CA ASN A 242 -25.33 -1.46 -34.58
C ASN A 242 -25.28 -0.36 -33.51
N TYR A 243 -26.47 0.16 -33.12
CA TYR A 243 -26.54 1.24 -32.13
C TYR A 243 -25.93 0.88 -30.77
N GLU A 244 -26.14 -0.33 -30.28
CA GLU A 244 -25.58 -0.74 -28.97
C GLU A 244 -24.05 -0.81 -29.01
N GLN A 245 -23.50 -1.31 -30.11
CA GLN A 245 -22.07 -1.33 -30.34
C GLN A 245 -21.52 0.09 -30.55
N PHE A 246 -22.18 0.92 -31.35
CA PHE A 246 -21.82 2.32 -31.53
C PHE A 246 -21.79 3.08 -30.19
N LYS A 247 -22.81 2.90 -29.38
CA LYS A 247 -22.94 3.52 -28.06
C LYS A 247 -21.76 3.12 -27.14
N TYR A 248 -21.45 1.83 -27.08
CA TYR A 248 -20.34 1.30 -26.26
C TYR A 248 -19.00 1.84 -26.75
N GLU A 249 -18.68 1.70 -28.02
CA GLU A 249 -17.39 2.10 -28.59
C GLU A 249 -17.17 3.61 -28.53
N LEU A 250 -18.21 4.45 -28.72
CA LEU A 250 -18.11 5.89 -28.60
C LEU A 250 -17.68 6.33 -27.20
N VAL A 251 -18.30 5.74 -26.17
CA VAL A 251 -17.94 6.03 -24.77
C VAL A 251 -16.54 5.50 -24.47
N LEU A 252 -16.22 4.30 -24.94
CA LEU A 252 -14.93 3.65 -24.77
C LEU A 252 -13.80 4.52 -25.36
N LYS A 253 -13.84 4.86 -26.63
CA LYS A 253 -12.85 5.71 -27.31
C LYS A 253 -12.68 7.08 -26.64
N SER A 254 -13.77 7.64 -26.15
CA SER A 254 -13.74 8.93 -25.46
C SER A 254 -13.06 8.83 -24.09
N LEU A 255 -13.26 7.73 -23.39
CA LEU A 255 -12.58 7.42 -22.11
C LEU A 255 -11.11 7.14 -22.32
N GLU A 256 -10.75 6.31 -23.30
CA GLU A 256 -9.35 6.01 -23.65
C GLU A 256 -8.56 7.29 -23.93
N HIS A 257 -9.17 8.20 -24.69
CA HIS A 257 -8.55 9.48 -25.02
C HIS A 257 -8.21 10.29 -23.74
N ILE A 258 -9.16 10.41 -22.82
CA ILE A 258 -8.95 11.14 -21.56
C ILE A 258 -7.90 10.43 -20.71
N MET A 259 -7.98 9.11 -20.60
CA MET A 259 -7.04 8.33 -19.80
C MET A 259 -5.61 8.47 -20.33
N TRP A 260 -5.44 8.43 -21.65
CA TRP A 260 -4.13 8.62 -22.26
C TRP A 260 -3.61 10.06 -22.08
N GLN A 261 -4.44 11.06 -22.33
CA GLN A 261 -4.03 12.46 -22.30
C GLN A 261 -3.74 12.96 -20.88
N GLU A 262 -4.60 12.62 -19.92
CA GLU A 262 -4.50 13.19 -18.58
C GLU A 262 -3.74 12.31 -17.59
N TYR A 263 -3.82 10.98 -17.75
CA TYR A 263 -3.30 10.04 -16.75
C TYR A 263 -2.15 9.18 -17.25
N ASN A 264 -1.85 9.21 -18.57
CA ASN A 264 -0.85 8.36 -19.22
C ASN A 264 -1.04 6.87 -18.86
N MET A 265 -2.29 6.43 -18.83
CA MET A 265 -2.74 5.07 -18.50
C MET A 265 -3.35 4.42 -19.73
N GLY A 266 -3.04 3.13 -19.96
CA GLY A 266 -3.72 2.30 -20.95
C GLY A 266 -4.88 1.51 -20.32
N TRP A 267 -5.77 1.00 -21.17
CA TRP A 267 -6.88 0.12 -20.75
C TRP A 267 -6.41 -1.17 -20.05
N GLU A 268 -5.26 -1.69 -20.46
CA GLU A 268 -4.64 -2.89 -19.88
C GLU A 268 -4.43 -2.79 -18.35
N ASP A 269 -4.52 -1.57 -17.82
CA ASP A 269 -4.39 -1.31 -16.39
C ASP A 269 -5.72 -1.44 -15.61
N LEU A 270 -6.84 -1.72 -16.30
CA LEU A 270 -8.17 -1.86 -15.71
C LEU A 270 -8.68 -3.30 -15.72
N PRO A 271 -9.40 -3.74 -14.68
CA PRO A 271 -10.15 -4.99 -14.71
C PRO A 271 -11.33 -4.87 -15.73
N GLU A 272 -11.43 -5.84 -16.62
CA GLU A 272 -12.40 -5.88 -17.72
C GLU A 272 -13.85 -5.61 -17.28
N GLN A 273 -14.31 -6.18 -16.17
CA GLN A 273 -15.68 -5.98 -15.69
C GLN A 273 -15.96 -4.54 -15.25
N GLN A 274 -14.99 -3.83 -14.76
CA GLN A 274 -15.14 -2.45 -14.28
C GLN A 274 -15.16 -1.45 -15.44
N GLU A 275 -14.39 -1.74 -16.48
CA GLU A 275 -14.44 -1.04 -17.73
C GLU A 275 -15.86 -1.11 -18.30
N ILE A 276 -16.41 -2.31 -18.43
CA ILE A 276 -17.77 -2.56 -18.94
C ILE A 276 -18.80 -1.80 -18.11
N ASP A 277 -18.75 -1.91 -16.79
CA ASP A 277 -19.73 -1.27 -15.89
C ASP A 277 -19.69 0.26 -16.00
N TYR A 278 -18.49 0.83 -16.14
CA TYR A 278 -18.33 2.27 -16.26
C TYR A 278 -18.75 2.80 -17.63
N VAL A 279 -18.36 2.13 -18.72
CA VAL A 279 -18.79 2.44 -20.08
C VAL A 279 -20.31 2.41 -20.18
N ASN A 280 -20.95 1.35 -19.66
CA ASN A 280 -22.41 1.22 -19.65
C ASN A 280 -23.11 2.35 -18.88
N LYS A 281 -22.54 2.77 -17.76
CA LYS A 281 -23.11 3.86 -16.96
C LYS A 281 -23.05 5.21 -17.69
N ILE A 282 -21.92 5.55 -18.31
CA ILE A 282 -21.81 6.78 -19.12
C ILE A 282 -22.71 6.70 -20.34
N ALA A 283 -22.75 5.55 -20.99
CA ALA A 283 -23.61 5.31 -22.14
C ALA A 283 -25.10 5.52 -21.81
N GLU A 284 -25.56 5.04 -20.63
CA GLU A 284 -26.93 5.25 -20.20
C GLU A 284 -27.20 6.70 -19.78
N MET A 285 -26.25 7.37 -19.15
CA MET A 285 -26.37 8.77 -18.75
C MET A 285 -26.54 9.72 -19.95
N TYR A 286 -25.88 9.42 -21.07
CA TYR A 286 -25.89 10.25 -22.28
C TYR A 286 -26.60 9.62 -23.46
N LYS A 287 -27.45 8.61 -23.26
CA LYS A 287 -28.12 7.82 -24.31
C LYS A 287 -28.82 8.66 -25.37
N ASP A 288 -29.50 9.70 -24.97
CA ASP A 288 -30.28 10.58 -25.91
C ASP A 288 -29.35 11.39 -26.82
N VAL A 289 -28.22 11.85 -26.26
CA VAL A 289 -27.18 12.55 -27.04
C VAL A 289 -26.49 11.59 -28.01
N ILE A 290 -26.12 10.42 -27.53
CA ILE A 290 -25.46 9.38 -28.33
C ILE A 290 -26.42 8.90 -29.44
N TYR A 291 -27.69 8.69 -29.13
CA TYR A 291 -28.72 8.29 -30.12
C TYR A 291 -28.91 9.35 -31.21
N SER A 292 -28.93 10.63 -30.81
CA SER A 292 -29.01 11.73 -31.77
C SER A 292 -27.79 11.80 -32.70
N MET A 293 -26.58 11.50 -32.17
CA MET A 293 -25.37 11.41 -32.98
C MET A 293 -25.41 10.20 -33.92
N TYR A 294 -25.84 9.05 -33.42
CA TYR A 294 -26.01 7.85 -34.25
C TYR A 294 -26.92 8.11 -35.43
N LEU A 295 -28.11 8.68 -35.21
CA LEU A 295 -29.05 9.05 -36.28
C LEU A 295 -28.47 10.04 -37.29
N TYR A 296 -27.69 11.03 -36.81
CA TYR A 296 -27.06 12.02 -37.66
C TYR A 296 -26.09 11.37 -38.64
N TYR A 297 -25.31 10.40 -38.20
CA TYR A 297 -24.34 9.68 -39.03
C TYR A 297 -25.01 8.57 -39.86
N TYR A 298 -26.04 7.92 -39.32
CA TYR A 298 -26.78 6.87 -40.01
C TYR A 298 -27.59 7.38 -41.24
N ASN A 299 -28.13 8.58 -41.15
CA ASN A 299 -28.97 9.19 -42.19
C ASN A 299 -28.14 9.98 -43.23
N ARG A 300 -26.83 9.87 -43.23
CA ARG A 300 -25.97 10.46 -44.25
C ARG A 300 -25.59 9.44 -45.31
#